data_a37e2706bb18a16e0ec5961969200b33
#
_entry.id   a37e2706bb18a16e0ec5961969200b33
#
_cell.length_a   1.000
_cell.length_b   1.000
_cell.length_c   1.000
_cell.angle_alpha   90.00
_cell.angle_beta   90.00
_cell.angle_gamma   90.00
#
_symmetry.space_group_name_H-M   'P 1'
#
loop_
_entity.id
_entity.type
_entity.pdbx_description
1 polymer ?
#
loop_
_entity_poly.entity_id
_entity_poly.type
_entity_poly.pdbx_seq_one_letter_code
_entity_poly.pdbx_strand_id
1 'polypeptide(L)'
;MNVRYSGRYDAIIVGVGGMGSATAYYLARRGRRVLGLERFGIPHAMGSSHGHTRIIRLAYYADPSYVLPLRRASELWRAIQGKAGEKLLQITGSIAA
;
A
#
# COMPACT_ATOMS: atom_id res chain seq x y z
N MET A 1 -10.66 18.20 15.00
CA MET A 1 -9.85 17.02 15.31
C MET A 1 -8.60 17.44 16.07
N ASN A 2 -8.46 16.98 17.28
CA ASN A 2 -7.30 17.31 18.09
C ASN A 2 -6.20 16.28 17.82
N VAL A 3 -5.19 16.72 17.07
CA VAL A 3 -4.01 15.89 16.83
C VAL A 3 -2.91 16.38 17.77
N ARG A 4 -2.42 15.45 18.60
CA ARG A 4 -1.31 15.77 19.50
C ARG A 4 -0.01 15.30 18.85
N TYR A 5 0.83 16.27 18.56
CA TYR A 5 2.18 16.00 18.07
C TYR A 5 3.13 16.08 19.25
N SER A 6 3.20 15.04 20.03
CA SER A 6 4.12 14.99 21.15
C SER A 6 5.05 13.79 21.03
N GLY A 7 6.33 14.01 21.27
CA GLY A 7 7.33 12.97 21.27
C GLY A 7 8.10 12.88 19.95
N ARG A 8 8.90 11.84 19.86
CA ARG A 8 9.77 11.57 18.72
C ARG A 8 9.15 10.51 17.84
N TYR A 9 9.33 10.66 16.55
CA TYR A 9 8.91 9.69 15.54
C TYR A 9 10.13 9.14 14.82
N ASP A 10 10.10 7.84 14.51
CA ASP A 10 11.14 7.21 13.70
C ASP A 10 11.00 7.58 12.22
N ALA A 11 9.76 7.81 11.78
CA ALA A 11 9.48 8.21 10.41
C ALA A 11 8.26 9.14 10.34
N ILE A 12 8.30 10.09 9.42
CA ILE A 12 7.17 10.94 9.08
C ILE A 12 6.85 10.69 7.61
N ILE A 13 5.61 10.31 7.33
CA ILE A 13 5.16 9.99 5.99
C ILE A 13 4.26 11.12 5.51
N VAL A 14 4.66 11.78 4.44
CA VAL A 14 3.90 12.86 3.82
C VAL A 14 3.09 12.26 2.68
N GLY A 15 1.79 12.20 2.85
CA GLY A 15 0.86 11.57 1.94
C GLY A 15 0.55 10.12 2.33
N VAL A 16 -0.68 9.88 2.79
CA VAL A 16 -1.14 8.56 3.22
C VAL A 16 -2.07 7.98 2.15
N GLY A 17 -1.53 7.85 0.95
CA GLY A 17 -2.17 7.17 -0.17
C GLY A 17 -1.77 5.69 -0.21
N GLY A 18 -1.80 5.08 -1.40
CA GLY A 18 -1.45 3.66 -1.56
C GLY A 18 -0.06 3.32 -1.06
N MET A 19 0.94 4.10 -1.45
CA MET A 19 2.32 3.86 -1.03
C MET A 19 2.58 4.30 0.40
N GLY A 20 2.09 5.46 0.79
CA GLY A 20 2.31 6.00 2.13
C GLY A 20 1.63 5.18 3.22
N SER A 21 0.41 4.72 2.99
CA SER A 21 -0.30 3.87 3.95
C SER A 21 0.39 2.52 4.13
N ALA A 22 0.86 1.91 3.05
CA ALA A 22 1.61 0.66 3.12
C ALA A 22 2.93 0.84 3.89
N THR A 23 3.64 1.94 3.62
CA THR A 23 4.88 2.27 4.33
C THR A 23 4.62 2.44 5.82
N ALA A 24 3.58 3.19 6.19
CA ALA A 24 3.19 3.38 7.59
C ALA A 24 2.86 2.06 8.27
N TYR A 25 2.08 1.23 7.61
CA TYR A 25 1.67 -0.07 8.14
C TYR A 25 2.88 -0.97 8.44
N TYR A 26 3.80 -1.11 7.48
CA TYR A 26 4.94 -2.01 7.66
C TYR A 26 5.99 -1.46 8.64
N LEU A 27 6.15 -0.15 8.74
CA LEU A 27 7.02 0.45 9.75
C LEU A 27 6.42 0.27 11.16
N ALA A 28 5.13 0.54 11.31
CA ALA A 28 4.45 0.34 12.58
C ALA A 28 4.49 -1.13 13.03
N ARG A 29 4.34 -2.05 12.08
CA ARG A 29 4.44 -3.49 12.34
C ARG A 29 5.82 -3.90 12.84
N ARG A 30 6.86 -3.15 12.46
CA ARG A 30 8.24 -3.34 12.94
C ARG A 30 8.52 -2.64 14.27
N GLY A 31 7.49 -2.12 14.92
CA GLY A 31 7.61 -1.41 16.20
C GLY A 31 8.12 0.01 16.09
N ARG A 32 8.11 0.60 14.90
CA ARG A 32 8.54 1.99 14.71
C ARG A 32 7.39 2.96 14.99
N ARG A 33 7.74 4.11 15.53
CA ARG A 33 6.78 5.20 15.74
C ARG A 33 6.67 6.00 14.46
N VAL A 34 5.47 6.03 13.87
CA VAL A 34 5.24 6.63 12.56
C VAL A 34 4.18 7.72 12.69
N LEU A 35 4.44 8.86 12.08
CA LEU A 35 3.47 9.93 11.90
C LEU A 35 3.11 10.03 10.43
N GLY A 36 1.83 9.90 10.12
CA GLY A 36 1.32 10.13 8.76
C GLY A 36 0.67 11.50 8.66
N LEU A 37 1.04 12.25 7.64
CA LEU A 37 0.45 13.54 7.33
C LEU A 37 -0.31 13.43 6.01
N GLU A 38 -1.60 13.74 6.04
CA GLU A 38 -2.46 13.66 4.88
C GLU A 38 -3.23 14.97 4.70
N ARG A 39 -3.19 15.50 3.47
CA ARG A 39 -3.86 16.75 3.12
C ARG A 39 -5.38 16.61 3.12
N PHE A 40 -5.88 15.45 2.72
CA PHE A 40 -7.31 15.15 2.61
C PHE A 40 -7.72 14.14 3.68
N GLY A 41 -8.99 13.74 3.71
CA GLY A 41 -9.45 12.65 4.57
C GLY A 41 -8.85 11.30 4.15
N ILE A 42 -8.92 10.32 5.02
CA ILE A 42 -8.45 8.96 4.74
C ILE A 42 -9.65 8.00 4.85
N PRO A 43 -10.01 7.30 3.77
CA PRO A 43 -9.51 7.40 2.40
C PRO A 43 -10.10 8.59 1.64
N HIS A 44 -9.53 8.89 0.48
CA HIS A 44 -10.04 9.93 -0.42
C HIS A 44 -9.82 9.56 -1.87
N ALA A 45 -10.48 10.31 -2.79
CA ALA A 45 -10.45 10.07 -4.22
C ALA A 45 -9.44 10.95 -4.98
N MET A 46 -8.56 11.65 -4.27
CA MET A 46 -7.65 12.64 -4.86
C MET A 46 -6.33 12.05 -5.34
N GLY A 47 -6.05 10.81 -5.01
CA GLY A 47 -4.82 10.13 -5.39
C GLY A 47 -5.01 9.20 -6.58
N SER A 48 -3.89 8.72 -7.13
CA SER A 48 -3.89 7.80 -8.28
C SER A 48 -4.36 6.38 -7.95
N SER A 49 -4.42 6.02 -6.67
CA SER A 49 -4.85 4.68 -6.25
C SER A 49 -6.37 4.51 -6.19
N HIS A 50 -7.12 5.60 -6.33
CA HIS A 50 -8.58 5.55 -6.29
C HIS A 50 -9.16 4.85 -7.52
N GLY A 51 -10.26 4.13 -7.35
CA GLY A 51 -11.00 3.47 -8.40
C GLY A 51 -11.77 2.26 -7.87
N HIS A 52 -12.65 1.68 -8.71
CA HIS A 52 -13.40 0.48 -8.34
C HIS A 52 -12.50 -0.73 -8.15
N THR A 53 -11.59 -0.91 -9.08
CA THR A 53 -10.63 -2.02 -9.05
C THR A 53 -9.26 -1.54 -9.45
N ARG A 54 -8.26 -2.34 -9.11
CA ARG A 54 -6.88 -2.13 -9.53
C ARG A 54 -6.31 -3.45 -9.99
N ILE A 55 -5.32 -3.36 -10.88
CA ILE A 55 -4.65 -4.53 -11.45
C ILE A 55 -3.25 -4.60 -10.88
N ILE A 56 -2.86 -5.78 -10.42
CA ILE A 56 -1.47 -6.13 -10.13
C ILE A 56 -1.02 -7.15 -11.15
N ARG A 57 0.14 -6.93 -11.75
CA ARG A 57 0.68 -7.80 -12.81
C ARG A 57 2.00 -8.41 -12.34
N LEU A 58 2.21 -9.67 -12.66
CA LEU A 58 3.51 -10.32 -12.49
C LEU A 58 4.40 -10.12 -13.71
N ALA A 59 3.80 -10.05 -14.90
CA ALA A 59 4.50 -9.72 -16.14
C ALA A 59 4.46 -8.21 -16.36
N TYR A 60 5.64 -7.61 -16.51
CA TYR A 60 5.76 -6.17 -16.69
C TYR A 60 6.73 -5.87 -17.82
N TYR A 61 6.24 -5.15 -18.83
CA TYR A 61 6.99 -4.91 -20.06
C TYR A 61 8.15 -3.93 -19.90
N ALA A 62 8.02 -2.97 -19.01
CA ALA A 62 8.94 -1.86 -18.95
C ALA A 62 10.35 -2.31 -18.57
N ASP A 63 10.48 -3.20 -17.59
CA ASP A 63 11.78 -3.63 -17.10
C ASP A 63 11.66 -4.94 -16.30
N PRO A 64 12.53 -5.94 -16.59
CA PRO A 64 12.57 -7.18 -15.81
C PRO A 64 12.84 -7.00 -14.32
N SER A 65 13.45 -5.88 -13.92
CA SER A 65 13.73 -5.59 -12.51
C SER A 65 12.47 -5.44 -11.66
N TYR A 66 11.31 -5.23 -12.27
CA TYR A 66 10.04 -5.16 -11.55
C TYR A 66 9.47 -6.54 -11.14
N VAL A 67 9.98 -7.62 -11.71
CA VAL A 67 9.41 -8.96 -11.47
C VAL A 67 9.52 -9.37 -10.01
N LEU A 68 10.70 -9.20 -9.39
CA LEU A 68 10.89 -9.56 -7.98
C LEU A 68 10.02 -8.74 -7.03
N PRO A 69 9.97 -7.39 -7.15
CA PRO A 69 9.05 -6.60 -6.34
C PRO A 69 7.58 -6.97 -6.55
N LEU A 70 7.16 -7.30 -7.77
CA LEU A 70 5.79 -7.69 -8.06
C LEU A 70 5.42 -9.03 -7.42
N ARG A 71 6.32 -9.99 -7.43
CA ARG A 71 6.13 -11.26 -6.72
C ARG A 71 5.98 -11.03 -5.23
N ARG A 72 6.83 -10.19 -4.66
CA ARG A 72 6.74 -9.83 -3.24
C ARG A 72 5.44 -9.11 -2.92
N ALA A 73 5.01 -8.19 -3.78
CA ALA A 73 3.74 -7.50 -3.63
C ALA A 73 2.56 -8.49 -3.60
N SER A 74 2.56 -9.49 -4.46
CA SER A 74 1.52 -10.53 -4.47
C SER A 74 1.48 -11.32 -3.17
N GLU A 75 2.64 -11.68 -2.62
CA GLU A 75 2.72 -12.35 -1.31
C GLU A 75 2.14 -11.49 -0.20
N LEU A 76 2.48 -10.20 -0.19
CA LEU A 76 2.00 -9.25 0.81
C LEU A 76 0.49 -9.03 0.70
N TRP A 77 -0.06 -8.99 -0.51
CA TRP A 77 -1.50 -8.90 -0.73
C TRP A 77 -2.23 -10.12 -0.17
N ARG A 78 -1.68 -11.31 -0.37
CA ARG A 78 -2.26 -12.53 0.20
C ARG A 78 -2.23 -12.52 1.72
N ALA A 79 -1.15 -12.02 2.31
CA ALA A 79 -1.02 -11.90 3.76
C ALA A 79 -2.04 -10.93 4.34
N ILE A 80 -2.23 -9.77 3.70
CA ILE A 80 -3.21 -8.76 4.12
C ILE A 80 -4.63 -9.30 3.96
N GLN A 81 -4.91 -10.00 2.85
CA GLN A 81 -6.20 -10.64 2.61
C GLN A 81 -6.57 -11.62 3.73
N GLY A 82 -5.60 -12.44 4.16
CA GLY A 82 -5.81 -13.36 5.27
C GLY A 82 -6.14 -12.66 6.58
N LYS A 83 -5.46 -11.55 6.87
CA LYS A 83 -5.71 -10.76 8.09
C LYS A 83 -7.04 -10.02 8.05
N ALA A 84 -7.42 -9.49 6.89
CA ALA A 84 -8.66 -8.74 6.72
C ALA A 84 -9.91 -9.65 6.77
N GLY A 85 -9.75 -10.95 6.48
CA GLY A 85 -10.87 -11.87 6.38
C GLY A 85 -11.76 -11.63 5.18
N GLU A 86 -11.30 -10.87 4.20
CA GLU A 86 -12.02 -10.53 2.98
C GLU A 86 -11.17 -10.86 1.76
N LYS A 87 -11.82 -11.19 0.65
CA LYS A 87 -11.13 -11.44 -0.61
C LYS A 87 -10.75 -10.11 -1.25
N LEU A 88 -9.47 -9.77 -1.18
CA LEU A 88 -8.93 -8.52 -1.73
C LEU A 88 -8.25 -8.71 -3.07
N LEU A 89 -7.68 -9.90 -3.31
CA LEU A 89 -6.93 -10.22 -4.51
C LEU A 89 -7.59 -11.41 -5.23
N GLN A 90 -7.92 -11.21 -6.50
CA GLN A 90 -8.43 -12.27 -7.36
C GLN A 90 -7.44 -12.54 -8.48
N ILE A 91 -6.99 -13.77 -8.59
CA ILE A 91 -6.08 -14.19 -9.65
C ILE A 91 -6.90 -14.58 -10.87
N THR A 92 -6.73 -13.83 -11.95
CA THR A 92 -7.50 -14.02 -13.18
C THR A 92 -6.66 -14.49 -14.36
N GLY A 93 -5.33 -14.31 -14.29
CA GLY A 93 -4.46 -14.50 -15.43
C GLY A 93 -4.57 -13.35 -16.43
N SER A 94 -3.65 -13.29 -17.37
CA SER A 94 -3.66 -12.29 -18.43
C SER A 94 -2.96 -12.83 -19.66
N ILE A 95 -3.38 -12.31 -20.82
CA ILE A 95 -2.73 -12.59 -22.10
C ILE A 95 -2.28 -11.26 -22.67
N ALA A 96 -1.01 -11.19 -23.05
CA ALA A 96 -0.44 -10.03 -23.70
C ALA A 96 -0.11 -10.39 -25.14
N ALA A 97 -0.72 -9.68 -26.07
CA ALA A 97 -0.50 -9.88 -27.50
C ALA A 97 0.48 -8.85 -28.06
#